data_b6122398155070b84f2d6c9371d77f61
#
_entry.id   b6122398155070b84f2d6c9371d77f61
#
_cell.length_a   1.000
_cell.length_b   1.000
_cell.length_c   1.000
_cell.angle_alpha   90.00
_cell.angle_beta   90.00
_cell.angle_gamma   90.00
#
_symmetry.space_group_name_H-M   'P 1'
#
loop_
_entity.id
_entity.type
_entity.pdbx_description
1 polymer ?
#
loop_
_entity_poly.entity_id
_entity_poly.type
_entity_poly.pdbx_seq_one_letter_code
_entity_poly.pdbx_strand_id
1 'polypeptide(L)'
;MKVIVNGKEKKLRAGATLKTAIAGEPYVKGSLIAVHLSEEKLVKATRDFEISTPRGTMVLRLNDSPEAEIWRQQTEKDPSLTSRWVTHDIVSFGSFPTSLEVDRSENRYRTYDCFLALGGFDNHTTYMMIARDNHKGSYGAGSGIIGRITVGRHILDDIREGDRIESIRPLMSETSTENVKVTDDLSFVLEEGYRVETYMDISLDHASPVSAEHVLILSNSGVLKMTECTGSYAACSEDLDVEIPTEDIRVRDEGSVTVRNGGLGMGRLYLYKQRRQLSDVHNHAGTVTDGRAMLAYAPADSKVTVVTEPPRALAVGMTQAEGERFLKEAGITATRTGDTSDDAIIAEQTPERTLEALKAGKAEIFGVPRDRIFKIKLSEKDPISLHYFRKVTGLSHKPVGIMKVQFTFEGLPMVTFYGDENRGKNLYPQDPFKKVRRGDIGLTNQARPHHGLIGIRLEDSKEFGPTGEEGYGTNIVGKFDDDLDRLMKDLKEEDMIYITEEDL
;
A
#
# COMPACT_ATOMS: atom_id res chain seq x y z
N MET A 1 3.31 33.86 -11.75
CA MET A 1 3.50 32.54 -12.30
C MET A 1 2.34 31.66 -11.87
N LYS A 2 1.99 30.68 -12.67
CA LYS A 2 0.96 29.67 -12.38
C LYS A 2 1.62 28.34 -12.07
N VAL A 3 1.20 27.71 -11.01
CA VAL A 3 1.58 26.35 -10.62
C VAL A 3 0.32 25.54 -10.31
N ILE A 4 0.39 24.23 -10.43
CA ILE A 4 -0.71 23.34 -10.06
C ILE A 4 -0.33 22.67 -8.73
N VAL A 5 -1.14 22.80 -7.70
CA VAL A 5 -0.92 22.16 -6.40
C VAL A 5 -2.09 21.24 -6.11
N ASN A 6 -1.83 19.94 -5.96
CA ASN A 6 -2.86 18.90 -5.75
C ASN A 6 -4.03 19.05 -6.75
N GLY A 7 -3.69 19.20 -8.04
CA GLY A 7 -4.68 19.36 -9.11
C GLY A 7 -5.34 20.74 -9.23
N LYS A 8 -5.05 21.70 -8.34
CA LYS A 8 -5.64 23.03 -8.34
C LYS A 8 -4.64 24.09 -8.82
N GLU A 9 -5.06 24.95 -9.78
CA GLU A 9 -4.23 26.07 -10.24
C GLU A 9 -4.09 27.13 -9.14
N LYS A 10 -2.86 27.51 -8.81
CA LYS A 10 -2.52 28.62 -7.91
C LYS A 10 -1.69 29.68 -8.64
N LYS A 11 -2.07 30.96 -8.45
CA LYS A 11 -1.31 32.10 -8.97
C LYS A 11 -0.36 32.60 -7.88
N LEU A 12 0.93 32.51 -8.11
CA LEU A 12 1.97 32.89 -7.17
C LEU A 12 2.84 34.03 -7.75
N ARG A 13 3.60 34.71 -6.89
CA ARG A 13 4.63 35.66 -7.33
C ARG A 13 5.84 34.90 -7.89
N ALA A 14 6.59 35.53 -8.81
CA ALA A 14 7.85 34.97 -9.27
C ALA A 14 8.81 34.79 -8.08
N GLY A 15 9.52 33.64 -8.05
CA GLY A 15 10.39 33.26 -6.94
C GLY A 15 9.69 32.71 -5.71
N ALA A 16 8.40 32.40 -5.78
CA ALA A 16 7.69 31.71 -4.68
C ALA A 16 8.27 30.34 -4.42
N THR A 17 8.28 29.93 -3.14
CA THR A 17 8.80 28.64 -2.69
C THR A 17 7.67 27.62 -2.44
N LEU A 18 8.03 26.36 -2.29
CA LEU A 18 7.12 25.30 -1.88
C LEU A 18 6.32 25.70 -0.63
N LYS A 19 6.97 26.28 0.41
CA LYS A 19 6.31 26.76 1.61
C LYS A 19 5.11 27.66 1.32
N THR A 20 5.25 28.57 0.35
CA THR A 20 4.17 29.48 -0.05
C THR A 20 3.08 28.77 -0.84
N ALA A 21 3.47 27.88 -1.74
CA ALA A 21 2.55 27.19 -2.64
C ALA A 21 1.62 26.22 -1.93
N ILE A 22 2.16 25.49 -0.93
CA ILE A 22 1.42 24.44 -0.21
C ILE A 22 0.61 24.96 0.99
N ALA A 23 0.64 26.28 1.25
CA ALA A 23 -0.14 26.85 2.33
C ALA A 23 -1.63 26.52 2.18
N GLY A 24 -2.21 25.91 3.22
CA GLY A 24 -3.61 25.45 3.24
C GLY A 24 -3.87 24.10 2.57
N GLU A 25 -2.82 23.41 2.08
CA GLU A 25 -2.94 22.07 1.56
C GLU A 25 -2.64 21.01 2.63
N PRO A 26 -3.16 19.76 2.50
CA PRO A 26 -2.75 18.65 3.36
C PRO A 26 -1.24 18.43 3.26
N TYR A 27 -0.54 18.64 4.36
CA TYR A 27 0.90 18.44 4.45
C TYR A 27 1.34 18.33 5.91
N VAL A 28 2.02 17.27 6.25
CA VAL A 28 2.64 17.09 7.57
C VAL A 28 4.13 17.44 7.47
N LYS A 29 4.59 18.30 8.38
CA LYS A 29 5.97 18.79 8.38
C LYS A 29 7.01 17.66 8.37
N GLY A 30 7.96 17.73 7.45
CA GLY A 30 9.01 16.73 7.26
C GLY A 30 8.61 15.57 6.35
N SER A 31 7.41 15.61 5.77
CA SER A 31 7.03 14.69 4.69
C SER A 31 7.59 15.14 3.35
N LEU A 32 7.77 14.18 2.43
CA LEU A 32 8.16 14.46 1.06
C LEU A 32 7.03 15.14 0.29
N ILE A 33 7.43 15.95 -0.65
CA ILE A 33 6.59 16.61 -1.65
C ILE A 33 7.15 16.23 -3.03
N ALA A 34 6.29 15.85 -3.96
CA ALA A 34 6.68 15.63 -5.34
C ALA A 34 6.47 16.91 -6.16
N VAL A 35 7.50 17.31 -6.91
CA VAL A 35 7.49 18.45 -7.82
C VAL A 35 7.77 17.94 -9.22
N HIS A 36 6.78 18.02 -10.09
CA HIS A 36 6.91 17.72 -11.51
C HIS A 36 7.47 18.95 -12.22
N LEU A 37 8.72 18.86 -12.71
CA LEU A 37 9.47 19.97 -13.27
C LEU A 37 9.13 20.22 -14.74
N SER A 38 8.87 19.17 -15.52
CA SER A 38 8.45 19.23 -16.93
C SER A 38 7.81 17.92 -17.35
N GLU A 39 6.86 17.99 -18.26
CA GLU A 39 6.40 16.85 -19.05
C GLU A 39 7.11 16.89 -20.39
N GLU A 40 8.14 16.10 -20.59
CA GLU A 40 8.63 15.78 -21.93
C GLU A 40 7.83 14.60 -22.45
N LYS A 41 6.85 14.87 -23.31
CA LYS A 41 6.18 13.83 -24.09
C LYS A 41 7.12 13.36 -25.19
N LEU A 42 7.95 12.40 -24.91
CA LEU A 42 8.70 11.66 -25.90
C LEU A 42 7.76 10.60 -26.52
N VAL A 43 7.16 10.97 -27.65
CA VAL A 43 6.50 10.01 -28.52
C VAL A 43 7.60 9.22 -29.23
N LYS A 44 7.95 8.05 -28.72
CA LYS A 44 8.81 7.10 -29.43
C LYS A 44 7.96 6.15 -30.24
N ALA A 45 8.18 6.13 -31.56
CA ALA A 45 7.70 5.04 -32.39
C ALA A 45 8.34 3.75 -31.85
N THR A 46 7.52 2.80 -31.43
CA THR A 46 7.99 1.47 -31.04
C THR A 46 8.32 0.67 -32.28
N ARG A 47 8.98 -0.46 -32.10
CA ARG A 47 9.15 -1.48 -33.17
C ARG A 47 7.95 -2.40 -33.26
N ASP A 48 6.89 -2.12 -32.52
CA ASP A 48 5.67 -2.91 -32.49
C ASP A 48 4.68 -2.35 -33.51
N PHE A 49 4.14 -3.22 -34.36
CA PHE A 49 3.16 -2.90 -35.38
C PHE A 49 1.89 -3.71 -35.13
N GLU A 50 0.78 -3.02 -35.02
CA GLU A 50 -0.54 -3.62 -34.98
C GLU A 50 -0.97 -4.01 -36.39
N ILE A 51 -1.31 -5.28 -36.61
CA ILE A 51 -1.80 -5.84 -37.85
C ILE A 51 -3.24 -6.28 -37.64
N SER A 52 -4.19 -5.60 -38.30
CA SER A 52 -5.62 -5.92 -38.22
C SER A 52 -6.03 -6.79 -39.40
N THR A 53 -6.80 -7.84 -39.11
CA THR A 53 -7.38 -8.77 -40.08
C THR A 53 -8.86 -8.99 -39.76
N PRO A 54 -9.70 -9.56 -40.66
CA PRO A 54 -11.07 -9.94 -40.37
C PRO A 54 -11.21 -10.94 -39.20
N ARG A 55 -10.13 -11.60 -38.80
CA ARG A 55 -10.09 -12.59 -37.70
C ARG A 55 -9.70 -11.97 -36.38
N GLY A 56 -9.20 -10.73 -36.36
CA GLY A 56 -8.74 -10.01 -35.19
C GLY A 56 -7.39 -9.33 -35.40
N THR A 57 -6.82 -8.84 -34.30
CA THR A 57 -5.63 -8.00 -34.33
C THR A 57 -4.43 -8.73 -33.74
N MET A 58 -3.27 -8.67 -34.43
CA MET A 58 -1.99 -9.21 -33.99
C MET A 58 -0.98 -8.07 -33.80
N VAL A 59 0.03 -8.28 -32.97
CA VAL A 59 1.16 -7.34 -32.82
C VAL A 59 2.45 -8.04 -33.28
N LEU A 60 3.06 -7.45 -34.31
CA LEU A 60 4.39 -7.83 -34.82
C LEU A 60 5.44 -6.92 -34.19
N ARG A 61 6.39 -7.48 -33.45
CA ARG A 61 7.60 -6.79 -33.02
C ARG A 61 8.71 -6.99 -34.03
N LEU A 62 9.15 -5.89 -34.68
CA LEU A 62 10.26 -5.93 -35.61
C LEU A 62 11.61 -6.09 -34.90
N ASN A 63 12.56 -6.74 -35.57
CA ASN A 63 13.96 -6.79 -35.19
C ASN A 63 14.75 -5.64 -35.88
N ASP A 64 16.08 -5.62 -35.74
CA ASP A 64 16.99 -4.62 -36.36
C ASP A 64 17.55 -5.09 -37.72
N SER A 65 16.89 -5.99 -38.43
CA SER A 65 17.39 -6.48 -39.69
C SER A 65 17.10 -5.54 -40.85
N PRO A 66 17.91 -5.56 -41.92
CA PRO A 66 17.62 -4.84 -43.17
C PRO A 66 16.28 -5.22 -43.79
N GLU A 67 15.90 -6.47 -43.67
CA GLU A 67 14.62 -7.02 -44.16
C GLU A 67 13.42 -6.42 -43.43
N ALA A 68 13.56 -6.14 -42.11
CA ALA A 68 12.52 -5.45 -41.34
C ALA A 68 12.30 -4.03 -41.85
N GLU A 69 13.36 -3.34 -42.24
CA GLU A 69 13.27 -1.99 -42.80
C GLU A 69 12.62 -1.98 -44.18
N ILE A 70 12.97 -2.98 -45.05
CA ILE A 70 12.32 -3.17 -46.36
C ILE A 70 10.81 -3.43 -46.18
N TRP A 71 10.42 -4.27 -45.21
CA TRP A 71 9.01 -4.52 -44.90
C TRP A 71 8.30 -3.25 -44.45
N ARG A 72 8.91 -2.48 -43.54
CA ARG A 72 8.34 -1.24 -43.00
C ARG A 72 8.05 -0.24 -44.13
N GLN A 73 9.03 -0.02 -45.03
CA GLN A 73 8.87 0.90 -46.16
C GLN A 73 7.78 0.44 -47.14
N GLN A 74 7.61 -0.87 -47.32
CA GLN A 74 6.56 -1.43 -48.17
C GLN A 74 5.16 -1.24 -47.57
N THR A 75 5.01 -1.50 -46.26
CA THR A 75 3.73 -1.38 -45.56
C THR A 75 3.28 0.05 -45.37
N GLU A 76 4.20 1.03 -45.33
CA GLU A 76 3.88 2.45 -45.37
C GLU A 76 3.25 2.86 -46.74
N LYS A 77 3.60 2.21 -47.83
CA LYS A 77 3.07 2.49 -49.17
C LYS A 77 1.74 1.81 -49.41
N ASP A 78 1.66 0.52 -49.10
CA ASP A 78 0.43 -0.28 -49.24
C ASP A 78 0.38 -1.34 -48.13
N PRO A 79 -0.48 -1.12 -47.11
CA PRO A 79 -0.63 -2.06 -46.01
C PRO A 79 -1.52 -3.25 -46.38
N SER A 80 -2.23 -3.24 -47.52
CA SER A 80 -3.26 -4.20 -47.84
C SER A 80 -2.70 -5.47 -48.53
N LEU A 81 -2.30 -6.45 -47.74
CA LEU A 81 -1.83 -7.74 -48.21
C LEU A 81 -2.89 -8.81 -48.01
N THR A 82 -3.07 -9.69 -49.04
CA THR A 82 -4.04 -10.78 -48.97
C THR A 82 -3.33 -12.10 -48.67
N SER A 83 -3.92 -12.92 -47.81
CA SER A 83 -3.44 -14.27 -47.53
C SER A 83 -3.57 -15.12 -48.80
N ARG A 84 -2.44 -15.65 -49.30
CA ARG A 84 -2.35 -16.41 -50.54
C ARG A 84 -2.41 -17.91 -50.35
N TRP A 85 -1.79 -18.37 -49.26
CA TRP A 85 -1.94 -19.75 -48.81
C TRP A 85 -1.70 -19.87 -47.31
N VAL A 86 -2.39 -20.84 -46.73
CA VAL A 86 -2.35 -21.19 -45.34
C VAL A 86 -2.09 -22.67 -45.24
N THR A 87 -0.93 -23.02 -44.67
CA THR A 87 -0.52 -24.41 -44.43
C THR A 87 -0.47 -24.70 -42.93
N HIS A 88 -0.10 -25.93 -42.58
CA HIS A 88 0.18 -26.29 -41.21
C HIS A 88 1.30 -25.42 -40.62
N ASP A 89 2.37 -25.19 -41.39
CA ASP A 89 3.59 -24.55 -40.90
C ASP A 89 3.63 -23.03 -41.04
N ILE A 90 2.89 -22.45 -42.03
CA ILE A 90 2.97 -21.03 -42.38
C ILE A 90 1.62 -20.44 -42.80
N VAL A 91 1.50 -19.13 -42.58
CA VAL A 91 0.55 -18.24 -43.25
C VAL A 91 1.32 -17.27 -44.14
N SER A 92 0.91 -17.09 -45.40
CA SER A 92 1.55 -16.20 -46.36
C SER A 92 0.67 -15.06 -46.78
N PHE A 93 1.20 -13.84 -46.77
CA PHE A 93 0.52 -12.62 -47.22
C PHE A 93 1.32 -11.93 -48.32
N GLY A 94 0.68 -11.49 -49.36
CA GLY A 94 1.38 -10.80 -50.46
C GLY A 94 0.70 -10.99 -51.81
N SER A 95 1.43 -10.75 -52.88
CA SER A 95 2.84 -10.46 -53.08
C SER A 95 3.11 -8.97 -53.27
N PHE A 96 4.34 -8.57 -53.06
CA PHE A 96 4.84 -7.23 -53.32
C PHE A 96 6.31 -7.25 -53.80
N PRO A 97 6.78 -6.27 -54.59
CA PRO A 97 8.18 -6.20 -55.02
C PRO A 97 9.09 -5.72 -53.91
N THR A 98 10.30 -6.26 -53.83
CA THR A 98 11.37 -5.82 -52.93
C THR A 98 12.71 -5.72 -53.61
N SER A 99 13.72 -5.21 -52.90
CA SER A 99 15.12 -5.15 -53.32
C SER A 99 15.96 -6.30 -52.75
N LEU A 100 15.31 -7.34 -52.21
CA LEU A 100 16.01 -8.47 -51.60
C LEU A 100 16.84 -9.24 -52.65
N GLU A 101 18.06 -9.62 -52.29
CA GLU A 101 18.86 -10.52 -53.08
C GLU A 101 18.45 -11.98 -52.85
N VAL A 102 18.57 -12.80 -53.87
CA VAL A 102 18.21 -14.22 -53.78
C VAL A 102 19.25 -14.99 -52.98
N ASP A 103 18.87 -15.50 -51.85
CA ASP A 103 19.66 -16.42 -51.03
C ASP A 103 18.85 -17.69 -50.74
N ARG A 104 19.29 -18.83 -51.30
CA ARG A 104 18.63 -20.13 -51.22
C ARG A 104 19.08 -20.97 -50.01
N SER A 105 19.75 -20.38 -49.06
CA SER A 105 20.15 -21.08 -47.82
C SER A 105 18.95 -21.62 -47.07
N GLU A 106 19.10 -22.83 -46.50
CA GLU A 106 18.09 -23.40 -45.60
C GLU A 106 18.22 -22.77 -44.23
N ASN A 107 17.11 -22.29 -43.70
CA ASN A 107 17.04 -21.65 -42.39
C ASN A 107 16.01 -22.31 -41.46
N ARG A 108 16.14 -22.08 -40.15
CA ARG A 108 15.19 -22.53 -39.11
C ARG A 108 14.27 -21.40 -38.71
N TYR A 109 12.98 -21.68 -38.68
CA TYR A 109 11.93 -20.75 -38.26
C TYR A 109 11.25 -21.31 -37.02
N ARG A 110 11.05 -20.45 -36.06
CA ARG A 110 10.32 -20.78 -34.80
C ARG A 110 8.88 -20.34 -34.94
N THR A 111 7.99 -21.01 -34.28
CA THR A 111 6.57 -20.62 -34.19
C THR A 111 6.45 -19.13 -33.86
N TYR A 112 5.66 -18.41 -34.66
CA TYR A 112 5.41 -16.95 -34.62
C TYR A 112 6.54 -16.08 -35.20
N ASP A 113 7.63 -16.60 -35.72
CA ASP A 113 8.58 -15.80 -36.49
C ASP A 113 7.88 -15.26 -37.73
N CYS A 114 8.08 -13.98 -38.03
CA CYS A 114 7.61 -13.31 -39.22
C CYS A 114 8.82 -13.07 -40.12
N PHE A 115 8.73 -13.47 -41.39
CA PHE A 115 9.84 -13.41 -42.31
C PHE A 115 9.39 -13.11 -43.75
N LEU A 116 10.32 -12.62 -44.59
CA LEU A 116 10.10 -12.40 -46.00
C LEU A 116 10.54 -13.64 -46.81
N ALA A 117 9.80 -13.93 -47.87
CA ALA A 117 10.05 -15.06 -48.76
C ALA A 117 9.89 -14.62 -50.19
N LEU A 118 10.75 -15.13 -51.10
CA LEU A 118 10.71 -14.84 -52.52
C LEU A 118 9.98 -15.98 -53.28
N GLY A 119 8.78 -15.69 -53.77
CA GLY A 119 8.02 -16.63 -54.58
C GLY A 119 8.75 -16.97 -55.89
N GLY A 120 9.02 -18.24 -56.11
CA GLY A 120 9.80 -18.68 -57.28
C GLY A 120 11.26 -18.17 -57.31
N PHE A 121 11.78 -17.70 -56.15
CA PHE A 121 13.09 -17.03 -56.03
C PHE A 121 13.18 -15.71 -56.83
N ASP A 122 12.03 -15.04 -56.97
CA ASP A 122 11.93 -13.74 -57.63
C ASP A 122 11.54 -12.66 -56.64
N ASN A 123 12.35 -11.60 -56.55
CA ASN A 123 12.14 -10.50 -55.62
C ASN A 123 10.97 -9.54 -56.03
N HIS A 124 10.44 -9.69 -57.25
CA HIS A 124 9.20 -9.03 -57.64
C HIS A 124 7.95 -9.70 -57.01
N THR A 125 8.11 -10.92 -56.47
CA THR A 125 7.04 -11.69 -55.86
C THR A 125 7.40 -12.08 -54.42
N THR A 126 7.66 -11.03 -53.58
CA THR A 126 7.96 -11.23 -52.16
C THR A 126 6.67 -11.39 -51.36
N TYR A 127 6.70 -12.26 -50.37
CA TYR A 127 5.61 -12.52 -49.44
C TYR A 127 6.07 -12.28 -48.01
N MET A 128 5.20 -11.75 -47.20
CA MET A 128 5.33 -11.80 -45.75
C MET A 128 4.79 -13.14 -45.26
N MET A 129 5.60 -13.94 -44.61
CA MET A 129 5.21 -15.21 -44.02
C MET A 129 5.28 -15.18 -42.50
N ILE A 130 4.35 -15.87 -41.84
CA ILE A 130 4.34 -16.08 -40.42
C ILE A 130 4.37 -17.58 -40.14
N ALA A 131 5.37 -18.03 -39.39
CA ALA A 131 5.50 -19.42 -38.98
C ALA A 131 4.43 -19.81 -37.96
N ARG A 132 3.63 -20.83 -38.25
CA ARG A 132 2.63 -21.40 -37.33
C ARG A 132 3.24 -22.52 -36.48
N ASP A 133 4.26 -23.18 -36.98
CA ASP A 133 5.03 -24.20 -36.27
C ASP A 133 6.53 -24.09 -36.55
N ASN A 134 7.33 -24.75 -35.71
CA ASN A 134 8.79 -24.83 -35.91
C ASN A 134 9.10 -25.66 -37.13
N HIS A 135 9.79 -25.09 -38.09
CA HIS A 135 10.16 -25.81 -39.31
C HIS A 135 11.50 -25.33 -39.86
N LYS A 136 11.96 -26.02 -40.93
CA LYS A 136 13.10 -25.61 -41.74
C LYS A 136 12.65 -25.43 -43.17
N GLY A 137 13.26 -24.49 -43.87
CA GLY A 137 12.96 -24.26 -45.28
C GLY A 137 13.92 -23.27 -45.90
N SER A 138 13.95 -23.30 -47.26
CA SER A 138 14.61 -22.31 -48.10
C SER A 138 13.55 -21.48 -48.79
N TYR A 139 13.43 -20.21 -48.38
CA TYR A 139 12.40 -19.28 -48.89
C TYR A 139 12.97 -18.18 -49.78
N GLY A 140 14.22 -18.28 -50.17
CA GLY A 140 14.84 -17.41 -51.17
C GLY A 140 15.35 -16.04 -50.65
N ALA A 141 15.12 -15.71 -49.42
CA ALA A 141 15.57 -14.44 -48.80
C ALA A 141 16.54 -14.70 -47.63
N GLY A 142 17.35 -15.76 -47.71
CA GLY A 142 18.15 -16.17 -46.56
C GLY A 142 17.23 -16.53 -45.37
N SER A 143 17.52 -16.01 -44.18
CA SER A 143 16.57 -16.13 -43.06
C SER A 143 15.33 -15.28 -43.27
N GLY A 144 15.46 -14.10 -43.86
CA GLY A 144 14.39 -13.17 -44.13
C GLY A 144 13.62 -12.68 -42.87
N ILE A 145 14.06 -13.06 -41.66
CA ILE A 145 13.31 -12.84 -40.43
C ILE A 145 13.28 -11.34 -40.12
N ILE A 146 12.06 -10.77 -40.12
CA ILE A 146 11.80 -9.36 -39.84
C ILE A 146 11.37 -9.10 -38.38
N GLY A 147 10.93 -10.15 -37.69
CA GLY A 147 10.44 -10.01 -36.33
C GLY A 147 9.61 -11.20 -35.87
N ARG A 148 8.72 -10.95 -34.89
CA ARG A 148 7.90 -12.01 -34.28
C ARG A 148 6.54 -11.49 -33.83
N ILE A 149 5.50 -12.32 -33.98
CA ILE A 149 4.18 -12.02 -33.38
C ILE A 149 4.26 -12.18 -31.87
N THR A 150 3.94 -11.11 -31.14
CA THR A 150 4.02 -11.06 -29.67
C THR A 150 2.65 -11.12 -29.01
N VAL A 151 1.61 -10.56 -29.63
CA VAL A 151 0.22 -10.52 -29.15
C VAL A 151 -0.71 -11.01 -30.25
N GLY A 152 -1.86 -11.58 -29.89
CA GLY A 152 -2.86 -12.08 -30.85
C GLY A 152 -2.43 -13.36 -31.59
N ARG A 153 -1.57 -14.19 -31.01
CA ARG A 153 -1.01 -15.41 -31.60
C ARG A 153 -2.07 -16.42 -32.04
N HIS A 154 -3.16 -16.53 -31.26
CA HIS A 154 -4.28 -17.43 -31.55
C HIS A 154 -5.00 -17.08 -32.86
N ILE A 155 -4.94 -15.82 -33.32
CA ILE A 155 -5.55 -15.37 -34.58
C ILE A 155 -4.96 -16.07 -35.79
N LEU A 156 -3.65 -16.49 -35.74
CA LEU A 156 -3.00 -17.23 -36.82
C LEU A 156 -3.71 -18.54 -37.13
N ASP A 157 -4.36 -19.16 -36.15
CA ASP A 157 -5.08 -20.43 -36.33
C ASP A 157 -6.41 -20.23 -37.07
N ASP A 158 -6.97 -19.01 -36.97
CA ASP A 158 -8.24 -18.66 -37.60
C ASP A 158 -8.12 -18.02 -38.98
N ILE A 159 -6.92 -17.60 -39.43
CA ILE A 159 -6.68 -17.04 -40.74
C ILE A 159 -6.97 -18.07 -41.81
N ARG A 160 -7.66 -17.64 -42.89
CA ARG A 160 -8.02 -18.42 -44.05
C ARG A 160 -7.41 -17.82 -45.33
N GLU A 161 -7.27 -18.63 -46.35
CA GLU A 161 -6.89 -18.15 -47.67
C GLU A 161 -7.90 -17.11 -48.17
N GLY A 162 -7.41 -15.99 -48.68
CA GLY A 162 -8.21 -14.85 -49.10
C GLY A 162 -8.48 -13.81 -48.01
N ASP A 163 -8.20 -14.07 -46.71
CA ASP A 163 -8.28 -13.04 -45.67
C ASP A 163 -7.28 -11.92 -45.97
N ARG A 164 -7.73 -10.67 -45.76
CA ARG A 164 -6.94 -9.49 -46.11
C ARG A 164 -6.46 -8.79 -44.85
N ILE A 165 -5.21 -8.34 -44.85
CA ILE A 165 -4.76 -7.38 -43.85
C ILE A 165 -5.48 -6.05 -44.13
N GLU A 166 -6.26 -5.58 -43.15
CA GLU A 166 -7.08 -4.37 -43.24
C GLU A 166 -6.28 -3.11 -42.91
N SER A 167 -5.36 -3.22 -41.96
CA SER A 167 -4.45 -2.14 -41.59
C SER A 167 -3.19 -2.64 -40.91
N ILE A 168 -2.11 -1.90 -41.12
CA ILE A 168 -0.83 -2.05 -40.39
C ILE A 168 -0.51 -0.68 -39.79
N ARG A 169 -0.39 -0.60 -38.47
CA ARG A 169 -0.15 0.67 -37.78
C ARG A 169 1.00 0.52 -36.79
N PRO A 170 1.98 1.45 -36.77
CA PRO A 170 2.97 1.45 -35.71
C PRO A 170 2.27 1.73 -34.36
N LEU A 171 2.60 0.95 -33.35
CA LEU A 171 2.20 1.25 -31.99
C LEU A 171 3.11 2.35 -31.46
N MET A 172 2.51 3.48 -31.12
CA MET A 172 3.20 4.58 -30.48
C MET A 172 3.27 4.30 -28.99
N SER A 173 4.43 4.25 -28.42
CA SER A 173 4.60 4.35 -26.97
C SER A 173 4.77 5.83 -26.61
N GLU A 174 3.77 6.42 -26.05
CA GLU A 174 3.95 7.66 -25.31
C GLU A 174 4.69 7.32 -24.02
N THR A 175 5.99 7.51 -24.01
CA THR A 175 6.76 7.53 -22.78
C THR A 175 6.79 9.00 -22.34
N SER A 176 5.86 9.38 -21.48
CA SER A 176 5.97 10.62 -20.74
C SER A 176 7.08 10.42 -19.71
N THR A 177 8.24 10.99 -19.97
CA THR A 177 9.29 11.06 -18.96
C THR A 177 8.99 12.27 -18.12
N GLU A 178 8.20 12.06 -17.05
CA GLU A 178 8.01 13.11 -16.05
C GLU A 178 9.34 13.30 -15.30
N ASN A 179 9.90 14.48 -15.38
CA ASN A 179 11.03 14.85 -14.54
C ASN A 179 10.47 15.26 -13.17
N VAL A 180 10.50 14.34 -12.21
CA VAL A 180 9.95 14.53 -10.87
C VAL A 180 11.09 14.64 -9.87
N LYS A 181 11.05 15.69 -9.06
CA LYS A 181 11.89 15.84 -7.87
C LYS A 181 11.06 15.62 -6.61
N VAL A 182 11.45 14.68 -5.77
CA VAL A 182 10.88 14.55 -4.42
C VAL A 182 11.79 15.25 -3.41
N THR A 183 11.20 16.04 -2.50
CA THR A 183 11.96 16.85 -1.54
C THR A 183 11.09 17.21 -0.32
N ASP A 184 11.71 17.36 0.83
CA ASP A 184 11.14 17.96 2.04
C ASP A 184 11.62 19.41 2.25
N ASP A 185 12.45 19.93 1.33
CA ASP A 185 12.96 21.29 1.38
C ASP A 185 11.88 22.30 0.95
N LEU A 186 11.25 22.92 1.92
CA LEU A 186 10.22 23.93 1.69
C LEU A 186 10.75 25.25 1.12
N SER A 187 12.08 25.44 1.05
CA SER A 187 12.72 26.60 0.42
C SER A 187 12.88 26.44 -1.10
N PHE A 188 12.60 25.25 -1.65
CA PHE A 188 12.67 24.99 -3.08
C PHE A 188 11.83 26.00 -3.87
N VAL A 189 12.48 26.69 -4.82
CA VAL A 189 11.85 27.72 -5.64
C VAL A 189 11.09 27.09 -6.80
N LEU A 190 9.86 27.53 -6.99
CA LEU A 190 8.99 27.05 -8.07
C LEU A 190 9.13 27.90 -9.33
N GLU A 191 8.87 27.27 -10.46
CA GLU A 191 8.83 27.92 -11.79
C GLU A 191 7.43 27.80 -12.41
N GLU A 192 7.19 28.56 -13.48
CA GLU A 192 5.94 28.55 -14.23
C GLU A 192 5.63 27.14 -14.76
N GLY A 193 4.43 26.67 -14.51
CA GLY A 193 3.95 25.39 -14.99
C GLY A 193 4.30 24.17 -14.13
N TYR A 194 5.05 24.32 -13.04
CA TYR A 194 5.33 23.20 -12.14
C TYR A 194 4.03 22.65 -11.52
N ARG A 195 3.99 21.31 -11.34
CA ARG A 195 2.92 20.61 -10.65
C ARG A 195 3.46 20.02 -9.35
N VAL A 196 2.75 20.25 -8.25
CA VAL A 196 3.16 19.89 -6.89
C VAL A 196 2.13 18.95 -6.29
N GLU A 197 2.58 17.84 -5.76
CA GLU A 197 1.76 16.87 -4.97
C GLU A 197 2.30 16.84 -3.54
N THR A 198 1.44 17.11 -2.56
CA THR A 198 1.82 17.23 -1.14
C THR A 198 1.43 16.02 -0.32
N TYR A 199 0.54 15.15 -0.81
CA TYR A 199 0.05 13.96 -0.14
C TYR A 199 -0.25 12.83 -1.13
N MET A 200 -0.29 11.60 -0.63
CA MET A 200 -0.90 10.46 -1.31
C MET A 200 -2.34 10.31 -0.84
N ASP A 201 -3.26 10.11 -1.78
CA ASP A 201 -4.63 9.73 -1.49
C ASP A 201 -4.78 8.21 -1.61
N ILE A 202 -5.36 7.57 -0.57
CA ILE A 202 -5.59 6.13 -0.52
C ILE A 202 -7.08 5.87 -0.38
N SER A 203 -7.70 5.36 -1.44
CA SER A 203 -9.07 4.82 -1.39
C SER A 203 -9.04 3.43 -0.77
N LEU A 204 -9.74 3.26 0.36
CA LEU A 204 -9.78 2.00 1.12
C LEU A 204 -10.76 1.00 0.53
N ASP A 205 -10.46 -0.29 0.66
CA ASP A 205 -11.29 -1.37 0.11
C ASP A 205 -12.26 -1.92 1.15
N HIS A 206 -13.56 -1.80 0.88
CA HIS A 206 -14.63 -2.31 1.74
C HIS A 206 -14.66 -3.83 1.89
N ALA A 207 -14.00 -4.57 1.01
CA ALA A 207 -13.89 -6.02 1.10
C ALA A 207 -12.86 -6.48 2.13
N SER A 208 -12.00 -5.58 2.63
CA SER A 208 -10.94 -5.89 3.59
C SER A 208 -10.98 -4.94 4.80
N PRO A 209 -12.06 -4.95 5.62
CA PRO A 209 -12.25 -3.96 6.69
C PRO A 209 -11.19 -4.02 7.79
N VAL A 210 -10.62 -5.18 8.11
CA VAL A 210 -9.54 -5.31 9.12
C VAL A 210 -8.24 -4.73 8.58
N SER A 211 -7.88 -5.08 7.33
CA SER A 211 -6.68 -4.56 6.68
C SER A 211 -6.79 -3.05 6.41
N ALA A 212 -7.97 -2.55 6.04
CA ALA A 212 -8.23 -1.13 5.86
C ALA A 212 -8.10 -0.36 7.19
N GLU A 213 -8.64 -0.89 8.29
CA GLU A 213 -8.48 -0.27 9.62
C GLU A 213 -7.00 -0.24 10.03
N HIS A 214 -6.22 -1.29 9.71
CA HIS A 214 -4.78 -1.28 9.95
C HIS A 214 -4.06 -0.17 9.16
N VAL A 215 -4.44 0.08 7.90
CA VAL A 215 -3.94 1.25 7.13
C VAL A 215 -4.29 2.55 7.83
N LEU A 216 -5.53 2.70 8.31
CA LEU A 216 -5.99 3.88 9.05
C LEU A 216 -5.22 4.11 10.35
N ILE A 217 -4.90 3.04 11.09
CA ILE A 217 -4.09 3.10 12.30
C ILE A 217 -2.67 3.59 11.99
N LEU A 218 -2.01 2.99 10.98
CA LEU A 218 -0.65 3.37 10.59
C LEU A 218 -0.57 4.81 10.05
N SER A 219 -1.64 5.31 9.43
CA SER A 219 -1.73 6.67 8.89
C SER A 219 -2.44 7.68 9.80
N ASN A 220 -2.77 7.31 11.05
CA ASN A 220 -3.56 8.13 11.97
C ASN A 220 -2.92 9.52 12.27
N SER A 221 -1.59 9.62 12.19
CA SER A 221 -0.87 10.89 12.28
C SER A 221 -0.87 11.70 10.99
N GLY A 222 -1.58 11.27 9.95
CA GLY A 222 -1.55 11.84 8.60
C GLY A 222 -0.28 11.51 7.81
N VAL A 223 0.54 10.57 8.30
CA VAL A 223 1.84 10.21 7.70
C VAL A 223 2.01 8.70 7.63
N LEU A 224 2.53 8.20 6.53
CA LEU A 224 3.13 6.87 6.43
C LEU A 224 4.65 6.99 6.32
N LYS A 225 5.36 6.16 7.10
CA LYS A 225 6.82 6.03 7.02
C LYS A 225 7.17 4.87 6.09
N MET A 226 7.84 5.19 5.00
CA MET A 226 8.34 4.21 4.03
C MET A 226 9.65 3.60 4.52
N THR A 227 9.58 2.52 5.30
CA THR A 227 10.76 1.86 5.88
C THR A 227 11.60 1.13 4.85
N GLU A 228 11.00 0.74 3.72
CA GLU A 228 11.70 0.10 2.61
C GLU A 228 11.13 0.59 1.28
N CYS A 229 12.01 0.88 0.32
CA CYS A 229 11.64 1.25 -1.04
C CYS A 229 12.46 0.45 -2.05
N THR A 230 11.78 -0.26 -2.94
CA THR A 230 12.37 -1.04 -4.03
C THR A 230 11.87 -0.52 -5.38
N GLY A 231 12.34 -1.09 -6.49
CA GLY A 231 11.79 -0.79 -7.82
C GLY A 231 10.34 -1.25 -8.02
N SER A 232 9.79 -2.10 -7.15
CA SER A 232 8.47 -2.69 -7.35
C SER A 232 7.45 -2.39 -6.25
N TYR A 233 7.89 -1.95 -5.08
CA TYR A 233 7.03 -1.56 -3.97
C TYR A 233 7.76 -0.60 -3.01
N ALA A 234 6.97 0.14 -2.23
CA ALA A 234 7.37 0.73 -0.97
C ALA A 234 6.66 -0.02 0.17
N ALA A 235 7.27 -0.09 1.36
CA ALA A 235 6.67 -0.77 2.50
C ALA A 235 6.82 0.03 3.79
N CYS A 236 5.78 -0.06 4.65
CA CYS A 236 5.79 0.38 6.03
C CYS A 236 5.83 -0.84 6.92
N SER A 237 6.81 -0.89 7.84
CA SER A 237 7.02 -1.99 8.80
C SER A 237 6.80 -1.54 10.24
N GLU A 238 6.03 -0.48 10.45
CA GLU A 238 5.59 -0.06 11.76
C GLU A 238 4.40 -0.92 12.21
N ASP A 239 4.21 -1.04 13.50
CA ASP A 239 3.12 -1.80 14.12
C ASP A 239 2.92 -3.21 13.54
N LEU A 240 3.96 -4.00 13.50
CA LEU A 240 3.89 -5.44 13.21
C LEU A 240 3.29 -6.20 14.41
N ASP A 241 3.09 -7.50 14.26
CA ASP A 241 2.47 -8.36 15.30
C ASP A 241 1.00 -8.04 15.56
N VAL A 242 0.24 -7.87 14.47
CA VAL A 242 -1.21 -7.71 14.48
C VAL A 242 -1.87 -8.96 13.90
N GLU A 243 -3.04 -9.32 14.42
CA GLU A 243 -3.84 -10.40 13.84
C GLU A 243 -4.62 -9.88 12.64
N ILE A 244 -4.17 -10.25 11.46
CA ILE A 244 -4.82 -9.90 10.20
C ILE A 244 -5.41 -11.19 9.59
N PRO A 245 -6.73 -11.35 9.55
CA PRO A 245 -7.36 -12.49 8.88
C PRO A 245 -7.16 -12.41 7.38
N THR A 246 -7.33 -13.52 6.68
CA THR A 246 -7.42 -13.50 5.22
C THR A 246 -8.73 -12.82 4.81
N GLU A 247 -8.61 -11.79 3.98
CA GLU A 247 -9.75 -11.02 3.46
C GLU A 247 -9.74 -11.08 1.93
N ASP A 248 -9.81 -9.94 1.21
CA ASP A 248 -9.80 -9.93 -0.24
C ASP A 248 -8.39 -10.10 -0.81
N ILE A 249 -8.24 -11.10 -1.67
CA ILE A 249 -6.97 -11.44 -2.32
C ILE A 249 -7.14 -11.28 -3.83
N ARG A 250 -6.34 -10.39 -4.43
CA ARG A 250 -6.37 -10.14 -5.88
C ARG A 250 -4.98 -9.88 -6.47
N VAL A 251 -4.91 -9.73 -7.77
CA VAL A 251 -3.70 -9.25 -8.46
C VAL A 251 -3.34 -7.88 -7.90
N ARG A 252 -2.07 -7.67 -7.65
CA ARG A 252 -1.54 -6.41 -7.11
C ARG A 252 -1.09 -5.53 -8.26
N ASP A 253 -2.00 -4.67 -8.72
CA ASP A 253 -1.70 -3.70 -9.77
C ASP A 253 -0.89 -2.51 -9.22
N GLU A 254 -0.38 -1.65 -10.10
CA GLU A 254 0.25 -0.40 -9.69
C GLU A 254 -0.70 0.47 -8.87
N GLY A 255 -0.23 1.00 -7.75
CA GLY A 255 -1.02 1.73 -6.77
C GLY A 255 -1.74 0.85 -5.75
N SER A 256 -1.76 -0.48 -5.90
CA SER A 256 -2.37 -1.36 -4.88
C SER A 256 -1.71 -1.19 -3.52
N VAL A 257 -2.55 -1.05 -2.49
CA VAL A 257 -2.16 -1.03 -1.08
C VAL A 257 -2.58 -2.36 -0.47
N THR A 258 -1.63 -3.10 0.09
CA THR A 258 -1.91 -4.42 0.68
C THR A 258 -1.34 -4.54 2.08
N VAL A 259 -2.00 -5.32 2.93
CA VAL A 259 -1.51 -5.71 4.25
C VAL A 259 -1.17 -7.19 4.24
N ARG A 260 0.01 -7.51 4.77
CA ARG A 260 0.43 -8.90 4.90
C ARG A 260 -0.36 -9.59 6.02
N ASN A 261 -1.08 -10.67 5.67
CA ASN A 261 -1.99 -11.39 6.56
C ASN A 261 -1.40 -12.67 7.16
N GLY A 262 -0.13 -13.01 6.87
CA GLY A 262 0.44 -14.24 7.39
C GLY A 262 1.97 -14.34 7.26
N GLY A 263 2.55 -15.21 8.06
CA GLY A 263 3.98 -15.48 8.09
C GLY A 263 4.82 -14.35 8.68
N LEU A 264 6.11 -14.41 8.47
CA LEU A 264 7.03 -13.37 8.96
C LEU A 264 6.69 -12.01 8.36
N GLY A 265 6.55 -10.99 9.22
CA GLY A 265 6.17 -9.63 8.82
C GLY A 265 4.66 -9.44 8.60
N MET A 266 3.80 -10.26 9.24
CA MET A 266 2.37 -10.03 9.32
C MET A 266 2.10 -8.61 9.85
N GLY A 267 1.13 -7.90 9.26
CA GLY A 267 0.86 -6.48 9.51
C GLY A 267 1.67 -5.51 8.64
N ARG A 268 2.69 -5.98 7.93
CA ARG A 268 3.46 -5.10 7.04
C ARG A 268 2.60 -4.59 5.89
N LEU A 269 2.62 -3.27 5.71
CA LEU A 269 1.93 -2.58 4.62
C LEU A 269 2.82 -2.48 3.39
N TYR A 270 2.25 -2.77 2.20
CA TYR A 270 2.93 -2.65 0.92
C TYR A 270 2.14 -1.77 -0.03
N LEU A 271 2.82 -0.86 -0.72
CA LEU A 271 2.28 -0.01 -1.79
C LEU A 271 3.04 -0.37 -3.08
N TYR A 272 2.32 -0.86 -4.09
CA TYR A 272 2.95 -1.40 -5.29
C TYR A 272 3.21 -0.33 -6.35
N LYS A 273 4.45 -0.31 -6.86
CA LYS A 273 4.90 0.58 -7.95
C LYS A 273 4.69 -0.03 -9.33
N GLN A 274 4.45 -1.33 -9.40
CA GLN A 274 4.21 -2.08 -10.63
C GLN A 274 3.39 -3.34 -10.33
N ARG A 275 2.74 -3.85 -11.38
CA ARG A 275 1.91 -5.05 -11.28
C ARG A 275 2.68 -6.27 -10.79
N ARG A 276 2.11 -7.01 -9.84
CA ARG A 276 2.59 -8.26 -9.28
C ARG A 276 1.48 -9.31 -9.30
N GLN A 277 1.90 -10.57 -9.37
CA GLN A 277 0.99 -11.71 -9.30
C GLN A 277 0.24 -11.73 -7.96
N LEU A 278 -0.92 -12.36 -7.96
CA LEU A 278 -1.69 -12.67 -6.77
C LEU A 278 -0.83 -13.40 -5.72
N SER A 279 -1.06 -13.14 -4.45
CA SER A 279 -0.42 -13.82 -3.32
C SER A 279 -1.43 -13.94 -2.18
N ASP A 280 -1.62 -15.13 -1.68
CA ASP A 280 -2.56 -15.48 -0.60
C ASP A 280 -2.21 -14.90 0.78
N VAL A 281 -1.00 -14.38 0.91
CA VAL A 281 -0.53 -13.72 2.15
C VAL A 281 -0.60 -12.19 2.09
N HIS A 282 -1.32 -11.62 1.12
CA HIS A 282 -1.50 -10.18 0.95
C HIS A 282 -2.96 -9.82 0.70
N ASN A 283 -3.64 -9.31 1.71
CA ASN A 283 -4.97 -8.73 1.55
C ASN A 283 -4.87 -7.40 0.79
N HIS A 284 -5.79 -7.16 -0.13
CA HIS A 284 -5.94 -5.88 -0.79
C HIS A 284 -6.73 -4.93 0.13
N ALA A 285 -6.06 -3.92 0.68
CA ALA A 285 -6.64 -2.99 1.64
C ALA A 285 -7.10 -1.67 1.01
N GLY A 286 -6.62 -1.35 -0.19
CA GLY A 286 -6.97 -0.11 -0.89
C GLY A 286 -6.09 0.16 -2.11
N THR A 287 -6.24 1.36 -2.66
CA THR A 287 -5.48 1.81 -3.85
C THR A 287 -5.06 3.26 -3.71
N VAL A 288 -3.82 3.58 -4.05
CA VAL A 288 -3.33 4.96 -4.20
C VAL A 288 -3.98 5.55 -5.44
N THR A 289 -4.82 6.56 -5.27
CA THR A 289 -5.55 7.25 -6.34
C THR A 289 -4.80 8.47 -6.85
N ASP A 290 -4.21 9.24 -5.94
CA ASP A 290 -3.39 10.43 -6.24
C ASP A 290 -2.06 10.40 -5.47
N GLY A 291 -1.09 11.24 -5.89
CA GLY A 291 0.24 11.30 -5.26
C GLY A 291 1.18 10.15 -5.62
N ARG A 292 0.94 9.49 -6.75
CA ARG A 292 1.74 8.34 -7.22
C ARG A 292 3.21 8.64 -7.44
N ALA A 293 3.54 9.91 -7.73
CA ALA A 293 4.93 10.31 -7.88
C ALA A 293 5.73 10.14 -6.56
N MET A 294 5.11 10.42 -5.42
CA MET A 294 5.73 10.14 -4.13
C MET A 294 5.94 8.63 -3.92
N LEU A 295 4.96 7.81 -4.28
CA LEU A 295 5.13 6.35 -4.23
C LEU A 295 6.29 5.89 -5.14
N ALA A 296 6.38 6.42 -6.37
CA ALA A 296 7.39 6.00 -7.35
C ALA A 296 8.82 6.37 -6.92
N TYR A 297 9.01 7.58 -6.38
CA TYR A 297 10.34 8.19 -6.18
C TYR A 297 10.75 8.36 -4.72
N ALA A 298 9.89 8.08 -3.73
CA ALA A 298 10.26 8.17 -2.32
C ALA A 298 11.45 7.25 -1.98
N PRO A 299 12.51 7.76 -1.33
CA PRO A 299 13.57 6.92 -0.79
C PRO A 299 13.09 6.15 0.46
N ALA A 300 13.84 5.10 0.84
CA ALA A 300 13.62 4.43 2.12
C ALA A 300 13.82 5.41 3.29
N ASP A 301 13.19 5.09 4.42
CA ASP A 301 13.16 5.90 5.65
C ASP A 301 12.56 7.30 5.50
N SER A 302 11.81 7.54 4.39
CA SER A 302 11.10 8.79 4.17
C SER A 302 9.70 8.77 4.77
N LYS A 303 9.14 9.98 4.97
CA LYS A 303 7.77 10.20 5.40
C LYS A 303 6.95 10.77 4.25
N VAL A 304 5.73 10.31 4.10
CA VAL A 304 4.79 10.81 3.10
C VAL A 304 3.48 11.16 3.78
N THR A 305 2.97 12.36 3.53
CA THR A 305 1.62 12.73 3.97
C THR A 305 0.59 11.88 3.26
N VAL A 306 -0.36 11.33 4.00
CA VAL A 306 -1.41 10.46 3.46
C VAL A 306 -2.78 10.98 3.87
N VAL A 307 -3.69 10.98 2.92
CA VAL A 307 -5.13 11.16 3.11
C VAL A 307 -5.81 9.84 2.74
N THR A 308 -6.81 9.43 3.51
CA THR A 308 -7.55 8.19 3.25
C THR A 308 -9.01 8.49 2.96
N GLU A 309 -9.59 7.73 2.05
CA GLU A 309 -11.03 7.75 1.76
C GLU A 309 -11.61 6.35 1.99
N PRO A 310 -12.51 6.18 2.97
CA PRO A 310 -12.94 7.20 3.94
C PRO A 310 -11.87 7.53 4.98
N PRO A 311 -11.98 8.69 5.67
CA PRO A 311 -11.15 8.99 6.84
C PRO A 311 -11.55 8.08 8.01
N ARG A 312 -10.66 7.95 8.99
CA ARG A 312 -10.93 7.12 10.18
C ARG A 312 -12.12 7.67 10.99
N ALA A 313 -13.12 6.83 11.24
CA ALA A 313 -14.33 7.17 11.97
C ALA A 313 -14.36 6.50 13.37
N LEU A 314 -13.40 6.85 14.21
CA LEU A 314 -13.29 6.38 15.60
C LEU A 314 -13.43 7.56 16.55
N ALA A 315 -14.52 7.57 17.36
CA ALA A 315 -14.85 8.64 18.28
C ALA A 315 -14.29 8.44 19.71
N VAL A 316 -13.56 7.34 19.97
CA VAL A 316 -12.95 7.05 21.28
C VAL A 316 -12.02 8.20 21.69
N GLY A 317 -12.13 8.66 22.94
CA GLY A 317 -11.39 9.80 23.49
C GLY A 317 -12.08 11.15 23.34
N MET A 318 -13.12 11.27 22.51
CA MET A 318 -13.96 12.47 22.41
C MET A 318 -15.02 12.49 23.52
N THR A 319 -15.58 13.64 23.79
CA THR A 319 -16.80 13.70 24.61
C THR A 319 -17.98 13.09 23.84
N GLN A 320 -19.04 12.65 24.56
CA GLN A 320 -20.24 12.10 23.93
C GLN A 320 -20.85 13.06 22.91
N ALA A 321 -20.91 14.38 23.22
CA ALA A 321 -21.44 15.36 22.29
C ALA A 321 -20.56 15.59 21.06
N GLU A 322 -19.25 15.57 21.22
CA GLU A 322 -18.30 15.70 20.09
C GLU A 322 -18.30 14.46 19.20
N GLY A 323 -18.26 13.27 19.82
CA GLY A 323 -18.25 12.01 19.09
C GLY A 323 -19.53 11.75 18.30
N GLU A 324 -20.71 12.07 18.89
CA GLU A 324 -21.98 11.97 18.15
C GLU A 324 -21.99 12.88 16.91
N ARG A 325 -21.50 14.11 17.03
CA ARG A 325 -21.38 15.05 15.93
C ARG A 325 -20.40 14.57 14.86
N PHE A 326 -19.22 14.13 15.30
CA PHE A 326 -18.16 13.58 14.44
C PHE A 326 -18.66 12.37 13.61
N LEU A 327 -19.29 11.40 14.27
CA LEU A 327 -19.84 10.23 13.60
C LEU A 327 -20.99 10.58 12.64
N LYS A 328 -21.83 11.54 13.01
CA LYS A 328 -22.90 12.04 12.12
C LYS A 328 -22.35 12.69 10.86
N GLU A 329 -21.26 13.45 10.95
CA GLU A 329 -20.56 14.02 9.78
C GLU A 329 -20.00 12.93 8.87
N ALA A 330 -19.57 11.80 9.44
CA ALA A 330 -19.15 10.61 8.70
C ALA A 330 -20.32 9.75 8.17
N GLY A 331 -21.58 10.15 8.39
CA GLY A 331 -22.77 9.39 7.96
C GLY A 331 -23.15 8.24 8.89
N ILE A 332 -22.63 8.19 10.12
CA ILE A 332 -22.86 7.15 11.12
C ILE A 332 -23.78 7.70 12.23
N THR A 333 -24.89 7.02 12.49
CA THR A 333 -25.79 7.37 13.61
C THR A 333 -25.24 6.80 14.91
N ALA A 334 -24.89 7.66 15.87
CA ALA A 334 -24.41 7.25 17.19
C ALA A 334 -25.56 6.94 18.14
N THR A 335 -25.38 5.87 18.97
CA THR A 335 -26.24 5.57 20.11
C THR A 335 -25.39 5.63 21.37
N ARG A 336 -25.73 6.55 22.29
CA ARG A 336 -25.02 6.72 23.56
C ARG A 336 -25.39 5.62 24.55
N THR A 337 -24.39 5.05 25.22
CA THR A 337 -24.53 4.10 26.32
C THR A 337 -23.56 4.42 27.46
N GLY A 338 -23.64 3.72 28.57
CA GLY A 338 -22.86 4.03 29.77
C GLY A 338 -23.29 5.38 30.37
N ASP A 339 -22.32 6.28 30.62
CA ASP A 339 -22.60 7.67 30.95
C ASP A 339 -22.95 8.45 29.68
N THR A 340 -24.20 8.85 29.54
CA THR A 340 -24.73 9.52 28.35
C THR A 340 -24.68 11.04 28.42
N SER A 341 -24.07 11.61 29.46
CA SER A 341 -23.88 13.06 29.60
C SER A 341 -22.99 13.62 28.49
N ASP A 342 -23.19 14.86 28.09
CA ASP A 342 -22.50 15.49 26.97
C ASP A 342 -20.98 15.55 27.14
N ASP A 343 -20.50 15.65 28.38
CA ASP A 343 -19.09 15.76 28.76
C ASP A 343 -18.43 14.43 29.14
N ALA A 344 -19.19 13.31 29.20
CA ALA A 344 -18.64 11.99 29.39
C ALA A 344 -17.72 11.63 28.22
N ILE A 345 -16.60 10.97 28.51
CA ILE A 345 -15.63 10.58 27.49
C ILE A 345 -16.00 9.21 26.91
N ILE A 346 -16.00 9.10 25.61
CA ILE A 346 -16.21 7.83 24.89
C ILE A 346 -14.98 6.94 25.12
N ALA A 347 -15.18 5.86 25.84
CA ALA A 347 -14.14 4.87 26.11
C ALA A 347 -14.14 3.73 25.10
N GLU A 348 -15.32 3.40 24.56
CA GLU A 348 -15.47 2.30 23.57
C GLU A 348 -16.46 2.70 22.46
N GLN A 349 -16.25 2.15 21.26
CA GLN A 349 -17.14 2.29 20.12
C GLN A 349 -17.40 0.91 19.49
N THR A 350 -18.64 0.62 19.13
CA THR A 350 -19.03 -0.65 18.47
C THR A 350 -19.94 -0.38 17.29
N PRO A 351 -19.57 -0.74 16.02
CA PRO A 351 -18.28 -1.31 15.64
C PRO A 351 -17.13 -0.32 15.83
N GLU A 352 -15.95 -0.83 16.24
CA GLU A 352 -14.74 0.01 16.38
C GLU A 352 -14.11 0.35 15.03
N ARG A 353 -14.22 -0.59 14.04
CA ARG A 353 -13.61 -0.42 12.72
C ARG A 353 -14.43 0.49 11.83
N THR A 354 -13.76 1.43 11.20
CA THR A 354 -14.35 2.46 10.34
C THR A 354 -15.28 1.91 9.26
N LEU A 355 -14.81 0.95 8.44
CA LEU A 355 -15.60 0.42 7.33
C LEU A 355 -16.80 -0.42 7.80
N GLU A 356 -16.68 -1.08 8.95
CA GLU A 356 -17.79 -1.81 9.57
C GLU A 356 -18.86 -0.84 10.10
N ALA A 357 -18.44 0.26 10.76
CA ALA A 357 -19.35 1.28 11.25
C ALA A 357 -20.08 2.01 10.10
N LEU A 358 -19.36 2.35 9.04
CA LEU A 358 -19.94 2.94 7.83
C LEU A 358 -20.93 2.00 7.14
N LYS A 359 -20.58 0.71 7.02
CA LYS A 359 -21.46 -0.31 6.45
C LYS A 359 -22.74 -0.50 7.28
N ALA A 360 -22.61 -0.46 8.61
CA ALA A 360 -23.76 -0.56 9.52
C ALA A 360 -24.62 0.73 9.54
N GLY A 361 -24.05 1.89 9.16
CA GLY A 361 -24.69 3.20 9.24
C GLY A 361 -24.98 3.64 10.68
N LYS A 362 -24.49 2.92 11.68
CA LYS A 362 -24.69 3.18 13.12
C LYS A 362 -23.52 2.67 13.96
N ALA A 363 -23.31 3.31 15.11
CA ALA A 363 -22.35 2.85 16.11
C ALA A 363 -22.91 3.13 17.53
N GLU A 364 -22.62 2.23 18.45
CA GLU A 364 -22.80 2.46 19.87
C GLU A 364 -21.53 3.10 20.44
N ILE A 365 -21.67 4.15 21.23
CA ILE A 365 -20.57 4.87 21.90
C ILE A 365 -20.79 4.79 23.41
N PHE A 366 -19.85 4.11 24.09
CA PHE A 366 -19.92 3.90 25.52
C PHE A 366 -19.16 5.01 26.26
N GLY A 367 -19.89 5.83 26.99
CA GLY A 367 -19.34 6.94 27.76
C GLY A 367 -18.98 6.55 29.20
N VAL A 368 -17.92 7.16 29.66
CA VAL A 368 -17.40 7.04 31.04
C VAL A 368 -17.19 8.44 31.62
N PRO A 369 -17.54 8.69 32.91
CA PRO A 369 -17.21 9.94 33.54
C PRO A 369 -15.72 10.25 33.43
N ARG A 370 -15.37 11.51 33.16
CA ARG A 370 -13.96 11.91 32.95
C ARG A 370 -13.05 11.52 34.12
N ASP A 371 -13.55 11.57 35.34
CA ASP A 371 -12.82 11.18 36.55
C ASP A 371 -12.63 9.65 36.71
N ARG A 372 -13.19 8.83 35.82
CA ARG A 372 -12.98 7.40 35.74
C ARG A 372 -12.01 6.99 34.63
N ILE A 373 -11.44 7.95 33.90
CA ILE A 373 -10.33 7.74 33.00
C ILE A 373 -9.04 8.20 33.68
N PHE A 374 -8.08 7.29 33.81
CA PHE A 374 -6.88 7.52 34.61
C PHE A 374 -5.68 7.79 33.70
N LYS A 375 -4.96 8.87 34.04
CA LYS A 375 -3.74 9.20 33.30
C LYS A 375 -2.57 8.33 33.72
N ILE A 376 -1.82 7.85 32.73
CA ILE A 376 -0.59 7.09 32.90
C ILE A 376 0.56 7.77 32.17
N LYS A 377 1.77 7.52 32.62
CA LYS A 377 3.00 7.96 31.95
C LYS A 377 3.90 6.76 31.69
N LEU A 378 4.07 6.42 30.44
CA LEU A 378 4.90 5.28 30.03
C LEU A 378 6.36 5.69 29.85
N SER A 379 7.25 4.70 29.98
CA SER A 379 8.70 4.86 29.88
C SER A 379 9.22 4.22 28.59
N GLU A 380 9.96 4.96 27.79
CA GLU A 380 10.53 4.47 26.54
C GLU A 380 11.83 3.63 26.73
N LYS A 381 12.19 3.30 27.97
CA LYS A 381 13.44 2.55 28.26
C LYS A 381 13.45 1.14 27.72
N ASP A 382 12.30 0.48 27.69
CA ASP A 382 12.13 -0.85 27.12
C ASP A 382 11.05 -0.85 26.04
N PRO A 383 11.43 -0.70 24.77
CA PRO A 383 10.49 -0.66 23.66
C PRO A 383 9.62 -1.93 23.53
N ILE A 384 10.13 -3.10 23.91
CA ILE A 384 9.40 -4.38 23.80
C ILE A 384 8.27 -4.42 24.83
N SER A 385 8.58 -4.14 26.09
CA SER A 385 7.57 -4.09 27.15
C SER A 385 6.53 -2.96 26.91
N LEU A 386 6.99 -1.81 26.42
CA LEU A 386 6.12 -0.70 26.05
C LEU A 386 5.16 -1.07 24.92
N HIS A 387 5.68 -1.70 23.86
CA HIS A 387 4.86 -2.19 22.74
C HIS A 387 3.82 -3.20 23.22
N TYR A 388 4.25 -4.19 24.04
CA TYR A 388 3.33 -5.15 24.63
C TYR A 388 2.20 -4.47 25.41
N PHE A 389 2.53 -3.54 26.32
CA PHE A 389 1.55 -2.84 27.15
C PHE A 389 0.51 -2.10 26.29
N ARG A 390 0.99 -1.32 25.31
CA ARG A 390 0.09 -0.58 24.41
C ARG A 390 -0.80 -1.51 23.56
N LYS A 391 -0.26 -2.66 23.13
CA LYS A 391 -1.05 -3.65 22.38
C LYS A 391 -2.16 -4.28 23.22
N VAL A 392 -1.83 -4.74 24.42
CA VAL A 392 -2.80 -5.43 25.29
C VAL A 392 -3.87 -4.49 25.81
N THR A 393 -3.53 -3.24 26.09
CA THR A 393 -4.49 -2.24 26.57
C THR A 393 -5.25 -1.54 25.45
N GLY A 394 -4.83 -1.66 24.19
CA GLY A 394 -5.42 -0.96 23.04
C GLY A 394 -4.86 0.44 22.78
N LEU A 395 -3.97 0.97 23.63
CA LEU A 395 -3.32 2.29 23.44
C LEU A 395 -2.47 2.40 22.17
N SER A 396 -2.17 1.28 21.51
CA SER A 396 -1.45 1.27 20.22
C SER A 396 -2.28 1.87 19.07
N HIS A 397 -3.60 1.93 19.19
CA HIS A 397 -4.48 2.33 18.09
C HIS A 397 -5.64 3.25 18.50
N LYS A 398 -5.81 3.53 19.79
CA LYS A 398 -6.84 4.45 20.31
C LYS A 398 -6.32 5.19 21.55
N PRO A 399 -6.83 6.40 21.84
CA PRO A 399 -6.33 7.24 22.95
C PRO A 399 -6.76 6.74 24.32
N VAL A 400 -7.81 5.91 24.42
CA VAL A 400 -8.28 5.31 25.67
C VAL A 400 -8.04 3.81 25.64
N GLY A 401 -7.17 3.36 26.52
CA GLY A 401 -6.88 1.94 26.75
C GLY A 401 -7.75 1.34 27.83
N ILE A 402 -7.86 0.02 27.85
CA ILE A 402 -8.68 -0.73 28.80
C ILE A 402 -7.78 -1.73 29.53
N MET A 403 -7.92 -1.81 30.86
CA MET A 403 -7.31 -2.84 31.68
C MET A 403 -8.42 -3.54 32.50
N LYS A 404 -8.52 -4.85 32.39
CA LYS A 404 -9.48 -5.64 33.16
C LYS A 404 -8.84 -6.16 34.44
N VAL A 405 -9.43 -5.86 35.59
CA VAL A 405 -8.91 -6.30 36.89
C VAL A 405 -8.93 -7.82 36.98
N GLN A 406 -7.77 -8.40 37.27
CA GLN A 406 -7.63 -9.82 37.50
C GLN A 406 -7.75 -10.18 38.98
N PHE A 407 -7.03 -9.44 39.83
CA PHE A 407 -6.95 -9.75 41.25
C PHE A 407 -6.73 -8.50 42.09
N THR A 408 -7.57 -8.31 43.08
CA THR A 408 -7.45 -7.24 44.09
C THR A 408 -8.23 -7.63 45.33
N PHE A 409 -7.74 -7.25 46.50
CA PHE A 409 -8.48 -7.27 47.77
C PHE A 409 -7.92 -6.24 48.74
N GLU A 410 -8.68 -5.91 49.80
CA GLU A 410 -8.30 -4.94 50.79
C GLU A 410 -6.97 -5.34 51.51
N GLY A 411 -6.04 -4.41 51.57
CA GLY A 411 -4.72 -4.64 52.18
C GLY A 411 -3.67 -5.27 51.25
N LEU A 412 -4.01 -5.58 50.00
CA LEU A 412 -3.01 -6.04 49.01
C LEU A 412 -2.13 -4.85 48.58
N PRO A 413 -0.77 -5.01 48.53
CA PRO A 413 0.13 -3.91 48.18
C PRO A 413 0.23 -3.64 46.65
N MET A 414 -0.66 -4.24 45.86
CA MET A 414 -0.71 -4.12 44.40
C MET A 414 -2.11 -4.46 43.90
N VAL A 415 -2.40 -4.07 42.65
CA VAL A 415 -3.53 -4.56 41.86
C VAL A 415 -3.01 -5.15 40.55
N THR A 416 -3.54 -6.30 40.14
CA THR A 416 -3.16 -6.94 38.87
C THR A 416 -4.28 -6.96 37.88
N PHE A 417 -3.92 -6.90 36.60
CA PHE A 417 -4.83 -6.89 35.46
C PHE A 417 -4.48 -7.99 34.49
N TYR A 418 -5.49 -8.50 33.78
CA TYR A 418 -5.28 -9.48 32.74
C TYR A 418 -4.33 -8.94 31.66
N GLY A 419 -3.45 -9.80 31.20
CA GLY A 419 -2.60 -9.56 30.06
C GLY A 419 -2.79 -10.63 28.99
N ASP A 420 -1.86 -10.72 28.07
CA ASP A 420 -1.79 -11.76 27.03
C ASP A 420 -0.59 -12.67 27.29
N GLU A 421 -0.86 -13.87 27.79
CA GLU A 421 0.21 -14.82 28.14
C GLU A 421 1.00 -15.28 26.91
N ASN A 422 0.39 -15.36 25.72
CA ASN A 422 1.07 -15.75 24.50
C ASN A 422 2.07 -14.72 24.04
N ARG A 423 1.71 -13.44 24.08
CA ARG A 423 2.60 -12.30 23.77
C ARG A 423 3.60 -12.07 24.88
N GLY A 424 3.22 -12.31 26.13
CA GLY A 424 4.07 -12.21 27.32
C GLY A 424 5.33 -13.08 27.29
N LYS A 425 5.30 -14.19 26.52
CA LYS A 425 6.50 -15.03 26.27
C LYS A 425 7.69 -14.27 25.70
N ASN A 426 7.44 -13.14 25.05
CA ASN A 426 8.46 -12.31 24.41
C ASN A 426 8.99 -11.19 25.33
N LEU A 427 8.49 -11.10 26.57
CA LEU A 427 8.96 -10.13 27.55
C LEU A 427 10.22 -10.65 28.25
N TYR A 428 11.39 -10.24 27.76
CA TYR A 428 12.66 -10.61 28.37
C TYR A 428 12.88 -9.86 29.68
N PRO A 429 13.51 -10.50 30.69
CA PRO A 429 13.86 -9.82 31.94
C PRO A 429 14.73 -8.59 31.70
N GLN A 430 14.38 -7.50 32.36
CA GLN A 430 15.18 -6.28 32.44
C GLN A 430 16.19 -6.36 33.60
N ASP A 431 17.06 -5.36 33.70
CA ASP A 431 17.89 -5.19 34.91
C ASP A 431 16.98 -5.05 36.14
N PRO A 432 17.23 -5.81 37.23
CA PRO A 432 16.43 -5.75 38.43
C PRO A 432 16.32 -4.35 39.00
N PHE A 433 15.13 -3.95 39.37
CA PHE A 433 14.91 -2.65 40.02
C PHE A 433 15.52 -2.63 41.43
N LYS A 434 16.04 -1.48 41.88
CA LYS A 434 16.51 -1.27 43.26
C LYS A 434 15.37 -0.94 44.21
N LYS A 435 14.37 -0.31 43.74
CA LYS A 435 13.17 0.10 44.47
C LYS A 435 12.03 0.37 43.50
N VAL A 436 10.85 -0.14 43.79
CA VAL A 436 9.57 0.20 43.14
C VAL A 436 8.81 1.16 44.03
N ARG A 437 8.17 2.14 43.43
CA ARG A 437 7.40 3.16 44.12
C ARG A 437 5.92 2.94 43.96
N ARG A 438 5.13 3.49 44.86
CA ARG A 438 3.67 3.57 44.68
C ARG A 438 3.34 4.23 43.34
N GLY A 439 2.49 3.57 42.57
CA GLY A 439 2.08 3.97 41.22
C GLY A 439 2.92 3.39 40.09
N ASP A 440 4.04 2.73 40.34
CA ASP A 440 4.81 2.11 39.27
C ASP A 440 3.98 0.99 38.62
N ILE A 441 4.00 0.94 37.27
CA ILE A 441 3.32 -0.04 36.43
C ILE A 441 4.37 -1.04 35.93
N GLY A 442 4.06 -2.32 36.04
CA GLY A 442 4.96 -3.38 35.56
C GLY A 442 4.26 -4.54 34.92
N LEU A 443 5.06 -5.38 34.29
CA LEU A 443 4.65 -6.57 33.56
C LEU A 443 5.39 -7.78 34.09
N THR A 444 4.71 -8.90 34.34
CA THR A 444 5.38 -10.17 34.59
C THR A 444 6.06 -10.65 33.31
N ASN A 445 7.35 -10.90 33.36
CA ASN A 445 8.14 -11.32 32.20
C ASN A 445 8.26 -12.84 32.07
N GLN A 446 8.94 -13.33 31.02
CA GLN A 446 9.07 -14.77 30.72
C GLN A 446 9.79 -15.60 31.79
N ALA A 447 10.48 -14.98 32.74
CA ALA A 447 11.19 -15.70 33.80
C ALA A 447 10.22 -16.30 34.85
N ARG A 448 8.94 -15.95 34.79
CA ARG A 448 7.91 -16.39 35.74
C ARG A 448 6.69 -17.01 35.06
N PRO A 449 5.95 -17.88 35.76
CA PRO A 449 4.59 -18.27 35.34
C PRO A 449 3.69 -17.03 35.22
N HIS A 450 2.60 -17.15 34.43
CA HIS A 450 1.66 -16.04 34.18
C HIS A 450 2.32 -14.77 33.63
N HIS A 451 3.33 -14.95 32.77
CA HIS A 451 3.98 -13.83 32.09
C HIS A 451 2.96 -13.04 31.26
N GLY A 452 3.18 -11.72 31.20
CA GLY A 452 2.26 -10.80 30.55
C GLY A 452 1.23 -10.15 31.48
N LEU A 453 1.08 -10.58 32.76
CA LEU A 453 0.28 -9.89 33.73
C LEU A 453 0.73 -8.42 33.85
N ILE A 454 -0.24 -7.52 33.96
CA ILE A 454 -0.01 -6.10 34.23
C ILE A 454 -0.25 -5.87 35.72
N GLY A 455 0.58 -5.07 36.37
CA GLY A 455 0.37 -4.71 37.76
C GLY A 455 0.63 -3.24 38.05
N ILE A 456 -0.06 -2.71 39.06
CA ILE A 456 0.21 -1.38 39.64
C ILE A 456 0.57 -1.55 41.10
N ARG A 457 1.67 -0.97 41.50
CA ARG A 457 2.12 -1.01 42.91
C ARG A 457 1.39 0.02 43.73
N LEU A 458 0.83 -0.37 44.89
CA LEU A 458 0.08 0.49 45.78
C LEU A 458 0.90 1.04 46.97
N GLU A 459 2.09 0.50 47.20
CA GLU A 459 3.06 0.94 48.19
C GLU A 459 4.50 0.76 47.70
N ASP A 460 5.45 1.44 48.36
CA ASP A 460 6.87 1.30 48.04
C ASP A 460 7.41 -0.09 48.40
N SER A 461 8.22 -0.66 47.56
CA SER A 461 8.85 -1.98 47.81
C SER A 461 10.30 -2.02 47.33
N LYS A 462 11.14 -2.83 48.00
CA LYS A 462 12.51 -3.17 47.55
C LYS A 462 12.63 -4.62 47.07
N GLU A 463 11.64 -5.42 47.37
CA GLU A 463 11.65 -6.88 47.13
C GLU A 463 10.76 -7.26 45.96
N PHE A 464 9.52 -6.74 45.92
CA PHE A 464 8.50 -7.14 44.97
C PHE A 464 8.06 -5.99 44.07
N GLY A 465 7.88 -6.31 42.79
CA GLY A 465 7.42 -5.40 41.73
C GLY A 465 5.89 -5.20 41.72
N PRO A 466 5.40 -4.43 40.72
CA PRO A 466 3.99 -4.15 40.55
C PRO A 466 3.13 -5.41 40.36
N THR A 467 3.66 -6.47 39.80
CA THR A 467 2.95 -7.75 39.60
C THR A 467 3.08 -8.72 40.77
N GLY A 468 3.72 -8.30 41.87
CA GLY A 468 4.00 -9.17 43.02
C GLY A 468 5.24 -10.02 42.85
N GLU A 469 5.87 -10.02 41.71
CA GLU A 469 7.09 -10.76 41.43
C GLU A 469 8.32 -9.96 41.89
N GLU A 470 9.41 -10.66 42.20
CA GLU A 470 10.71 -10.02 42.51
C GLU A 470 11.27 -9.30 41.28
N GLY A 471 12.31 -8.46 41.52
CA GLY A 471 12.88 -7.57 40.52
C GLY A 471 13.37 -8.23 39.22
N TYR A 472 13.69 -9.54 39.26
CA TYR A 472 14.04 -10.31 38.07
C TYR A 472 12.81 -10.72 37.23
N GLY A 473 11.65 -10.91 37.87
CA GLY A 473 10.42 -11.39 37.25
C GLY A 473 9.51 -10.30 36.71
N THR A 474 9.80 -9.02 37.00
CA THR A 474 8.94 -7.88 36.63
C THR A 474 9.70 -6.84 35.81
N ASN A 475 9.14 -6.44 34.67
CA ASN A 475 9.59 -5.30 33.86
C ASN A 475 8.78 -4.06 34.21
N ILE A 476 9.44 -2.94 34.52
CA ILE A 476 8.77 -1.66 34.79
C ILE A 476 8.57 -0.93 33.46
N VAL A 477 7.31 -0.57 33.16
CA VAL A 477 6.92 0.07 31.90
C VAL A 477 6.47 1.50 32.04
N GLY A 478 6.14 1.95 33.25
CA GLY A 478 5.67 3.31 33.43
C GLY A 478 5.19 3.58 34.85
N LYS A 479 4.37 4.61 34.95
CA LYS A 479 3.80 5.07 36.21
C LYS A 479 2.35 5.51 36.01
N PHE A 480 1.53 5.18 36.97
CA PHE A 480 0.18 5.72 37.11
C PHE A 480 0.33 7.19 37.60
N ASP A 481 -0.08 8.13 36.77
CA ASP A 481 0.11 9.57 36.96
C ASP A 481 -1.19 10.26 37.38
N ASP A 482 -1.96 9.59 38.25
CA ASP A 482 -3.25 10.01 38.71
C ASP A 482 -3.49 9.58 40.18
N ASP A 483 -4.68 9.81 40.73
CA ASP A 483 -5.07 9.46 42.07
C ASP A 483 -5.38 7.94 42.22
N LEU A 484 -4.43 7.24 42.85
CA LEU A 484 -4.56 5.79 43.11
C LEU A 484 -5.64 5.44 44.13
N ASP A 485 -5.95 6.36 45.09
CA ASP A 485 -6.98 6.11 46.06
C ASP A 485 -8.38 6.22 45.41
N ARG A 486 -8.51 7.09 44.42
CA ARG A 486 -9.70 7.16 43.56
C ARG A 486 -9.83 5.87 42.70
N LEU A 487 -8.74 5.34 42.12
CA LEU A 487 -8.74 4.09 41.39
C LEU A 487 -9.22 2.93 42.27
N MET A 488 -8.68 2.82 43.48
CA MET A 488 -8.94 1.70 44.38
C MET A 488 -10.32 1.76 45.05
N LYS A 489 -11.02 2.89 44.95
CA LYS A 489 -12.33 3.06 45.55
C LYS A 489 -13.35 2.16 44.85
N ASP A 490 -13.89 1.21 45.59
CA ASP A 490 -14.92 0.26 45.15
C ASP A 490 -14.45 -0.71 44.01
N LEU A 491 -13.13 -0.79 43.72
CA LEU A 491 -12.57 -1.65 42.71
C LEU A 491 -12.72 -3.13 43.06
N LYS A 492 -13.20 -3.92 42.09
CA LYS A 492 -13.41 -5.37 42.22
C LYS A 492 -12.75 -6.12 41.11
N GLU A 493 -12.56 -7.42 41.31
CA GLU A 493 -12.18 -8.35 40.26
C GLU A 493 -13.19 -8.28 39.09
N GLU A 494 -12.70 -8.43 37.86
CA GLU A 494 -13.43 -8.35 36.60
C GLU A 494 -13.87 -6.91 36.20
N ASP A 495 -13.65 -5.87 37.04
CA ASP A 495 -13.93 -4.48 36.65
C ASP A 495 -13.02 -4.03 35.51
N MET A 496 -13.58 -3.17 34.64
CA MET A 496 -12.82 -2.49 33.58
C MET A 496 -12.38 -1.13 34.09
N ILE A 497 -11.10 -0.82 33.94
CA ILE A 497 -10.57 0.54 34.13
C ILE A 497 -10.09 1.11 32.80
N TYR A 498 -10.27 2.40 32.65
CA TYR A 498 -9.91 3.14 31.46
C TYR A 498 -8.68 4.00 31.72
N ILE A 499 -7.72 3.95 30.82
CA ILE A 499 -6.45 4.65 30.95
C ILE A 499 -6.14 5.48 29.71
N THR A 500 -5.35 6.53 29.86
CA THR A 500 -4.88 7.37 28.75
C THR A 500 -3.44 7.85 28.98
N GLU A 501 -2.68 8.05 27.90
CA GLU A 501 -1.38 8.74 27.91
C GLU A 501 -1.56 10.25 27.66
N GLU A 502 -2.71 10.71 27.21
CA GLU A 502 -3.02 12.06 26.73
C GLU A 502 -3.87 12.85 27.75
N ASP A 503 -3.94 14.16 27.57
CA ASP A 503 -4.91 15.01 28.24
C ASP A 503 -6.20 15.03 27.38
N LEU A 504 -7.25 14.34 27.81
CA LEU A 504 -8.55 14.21 27.13
C LEU A 504 -9.50 15.36 27.49
#